data_f874b80b7f1c2dd4732f834260252b4e
#
_entry.id   f874b80b7f1c2dd4732f834260252b4e
#
_cell.length_a   1.000
_cell.length_b   1.000
_cell.length_c   1.000
_cell.angle_alpha   90.00
_cell.angle_beta   90.00
_cell.angle_gamma   90.00
#
_symmetry.space_group_name_H-M   'P 1'
#
loop_
_entity.id
_entity.type
_entity.pdbx_description
1 polymer ?
#
loop_
_entity_poly.entity_id
_entity_poly.type
_entity_poly.pdbx_seq_one_letter_code
_entity_poly.pdbx_strand_id
1 'polypeptide(L)'
;MAAAELSGAHEFIVRLAQGYDTIVEERGVNLSGGQRQRLAIARALVTQPRILILDEATSALDAESEAIIQKNLKAMAQGRTVLIIAHRLSAIRQCQRIIALERGRIIESGTHEDLLKSGGRYADLYRQQMGLADGGVAA
;
A
#
# COMPACT_ATOMS: atom_id res chain seq x y z
N MET A 1 5.33 -20.18 3.93
CA MET A 1 4.70 -20.09 2.60
C MET A 1 3.51 -19.11 2.62
N ALA A 2 2.45 -19.30 3.39
CA ALA A 2 1.27 -18.42 3.38
C ALA A 2 1.56 -16.90 3.46
N ALA A 3 2.47 -16.46 4.32
CA ALA A 3 2.86 -15.06 4.41
C ALA A 3 3.52 -14.52 3.13
N ALA A 4 4.31 -15.35 2.45
CA ALA A 4 4.94 -14.98 1.19
C ALA A 4 3.95 -14.93 0.04
N GLU A 5 2.95 -15.79 0.03
CA GLU A 5 1.84 -15.76 -0.94
C GLU A 5 1.00 -14.50 -0.76
N LEU A 6 0.61 -14.19 0.49
CA LEU A 6 -0.15 -12.98 0.81
C LEU A 6 0.57 -11.69 0.43
N SER A 7 1.89 -11.63 0.60
CA SER A 7 2.69 -10.46 0.22
C SER A 7 3.04 -10.41 -1.27
N GLY A 8 2.78 -11.48 -2.03
CA GLY A 8 3.26 -11.65 -3.40
C GLY A 8 4.77 -11.92 -3.51
N ALA A 9 5.42 -12.26 -2.39
CA ALA A 9 6.85 -12.60 -2.40
C ALA A 9 7.11 -13.99 -2.97
N HIS A 10 6.18 -14.93 -2.81
CA HIS A 10 6.33 -16.32 -3.26
C HIS A 10 6.70 -16.41 -4.75
N GLU A 11 6.03 -15.62 -5.59
CA GLU A 11 6.20 -15.66 -7.05
C GLU A 11 7.64 -15.39 -7.50
N PHE A 12 8.34 -14.45 -6.88
CA PHE A 12 9.73 -14.20 -7.21
C PHE A 12 10.69 -15.13 -6.47
N ILE A 13 10.38 -15.52 -5.23
CA ILE A 13 11.25 -16.41 -4.43
C ILE A 13 11.48 -17.74 -5.16
N VAL A 14 10.42 -18.35 -5.70
CA VAL A 14 10.53 -19.64 -6.40
C VAL A 14 11.31 -19.55 -7.71
N ARG A 15 11.52 -18.35 -8.24
CA ARG A 15 12.34 -18.09 -9.45
C ARG A 15 13.81 -17.85 -9.14
N LEU A 16 14.17 -17.66 -7.87
CA LEU A 16 15.57 -17.54 -7.47
C LEU A 16 16.27 -18.90 -7.58
N ALA A 17 17.58 -18.90 -7.83
CA ALA A 17 18.35 -20.11 -8.08
C ALA A 17 18.23 -21.17 -6.97
N GLN A 18 18.07 -20.72 -5.72
CA GLN A 18 17.92 -21.60 -4.54
C GLN A 18 16.53 -21.44 -3.88
N GLY A 19 15.56 -20.78 -4.54
CA GLY A 19 14.22 -20.58 -4.01
C GLY A 19 14.25 -19.96 -2.62
N TYR A 20 13.57 -20.59 -1.67
CA TYR A 20 13.52 -20.14 -0.27
C TYR A 20 14.84 -20.28 0.50
N ASP A 21 15.78 -21.06 0.00
CA ASP A 21 17.11 -21.24 0.59
C ASP A 21 18.12 -20.20 0.06
N THR A 22 17.66 -19.29 -0.78
CA THR A 22 18.50 -18.21 -1.32
C THR A 22 18.94 -17.28 -0.19
N ILE A 23 20.25 -17.09 -0.08
CA ILE A 23 20.82 -16.14 0.88
C ILE A 23 20.54 -14.72 0.37
N VAL A 24 19.83 -13.96 1.19
CA VAL A 24 19.62 -12.53 0.94
C VAL A 24 20.80 -11.78 1.52
N GLU A 25 21.58 -11.13 0.65
CA GLU A 25 22.72 -10.33 1.07
C GLU A 25 22.31 -9.15 1.95
N GLU A 26 23.32 -8.54 2.60
CA GLU A 26 23.10 -7.38 3.47
C GLU A 26 22.29 -6.31 2.73
N ARG A 27 21.25 -5.83 3.36
CA ARG A 27 20.26 -4.86 2.81
C ARG A 27 19.51 -5.35 1.55
N GLY A 28 19.62 -6.64 1.20
CA GLY A 28 18.93 -7.21 0.04
C GLY A 28 19.37 -6.61 -1.29
N VAL A 29 20.66 -6.29 -1.45
CA VAL A 29 21.20 -5.67 -2.68
C VAL A 29 21.00 -6.52 -3.93
N ASN A 30 20.82 -7.84 -3.78
CA ASN A 30 20.51 -8.79 -4.84
C ASN A 30 19.00 -8.85 -5.21
N LEU A 31 18.15 -8.02 -4.57
CA LEU A 31 16.72 -7.94 -4.83
C LEU A 31 16.34 -6.55 -5.37
N SER A 32 15.28 -6.49 -6.19
CA SER A 32 14.68 -5.21 -6.59
C SER A 32 14.01 -4.51 -5.39
N GLY A 33 13.74 -3.20 -5.52
CA GLY A 33 13.01 -2.44 -4.49
C GLY A 33 11.66 -3.07 -4.14
N GLY A 34 10.89 -3.46 -5.16
CA GLY A 34 9.59 -4.11 -4.99
C GLY A 34 9.70 -5.51 -4.36
N GLN A 35 10.73 -6.28 -4.69
CA GLN A 35 11.00 -7.58 -4.07
C GLN A 35 11.35 -7.43 -2.59
N ARG A 36 12.23 -6.47 -2.25
CA ARG A 36 12.57 -6.17 -0.85
C ARG A 36 11.33 -5.81 -0.04
N GLN A 37 10.47 -4.99 -0.59
CA GLN A 37 9.26 -4.55 0.11
C GLN A 37 8.25 -5.68 0.31
N ARG A 38 7.99 -6.49 -0.71
CA ARG A 38 7.14 -7.68 -0.58
C ARG A 38 7.70 -8.67 0.44
N LEU A 39 9.02 -8.82 0.50
CA LEU A 39 9.67 -9.64 1.52
C LEU A 39 9.52 -9.05 2.92
N ALA A 40 9.63 -7.73 3.08
CA ALA A 40 9.40 -7.06 4.36
C ALA A 40 7.95 -7.25 4.86
N ILE A 41 6.97 -7.14 3.96
CA ILE A 41 5.57 -7.43 4.28
C ILE A 41 5.40 -8.90 4.67
N ALA A 42 6.00 -9.85 3.93
CA ALA A 42 5.97 -11.27 4.27
C ALA A 42 6.50 -11.51 5.69
N ARG A 43 7.63 -10.91 6.04
CA ARG A 43 8.23 -11.01 7.39
C ARG A 43 7.29 -10.51 8.49
N ALA A 44 6.63 -9.38 8.26
CA ALA A 44 5.64 -8.86 9.19
C ALA A 44 4.43 -9.80 9.34
N LEU A 45 4.00 -10.46 8.27
CA LEU A 45 2.86 -11.37 8.27
C LEU A 45 3.15 -12.73 8.93
N VAL A 46 4.41 -13.16 8.99
CA VAL A 46 4.80 -14.46 9.62
C VAL A 46 4.36 -14.54 11.08
N THR A 47 4.43 -13.43 11.81
CA THR A 47 4.05 -13.36 13.22
C THR A 47 2.53 -13.32 13.45
N GLN A 48 1.74 -13.34 12.37
CA GLN A 48 0.27 -13.23 12.39
C GLN A 48 -0.23 -12.05 13.25
N PRO A 49 0.24 -10.83 13.00
CA PRO A 49 -0.09 -9.69 13.84
C PRO A 49 -1.58 -9.36 13.77
N ARG A 50 -2.15 -8.91 14.87
CA ARG A 50 -3.53 -8.38 14.91
C ARG A 50 -3.65 -6.98 14.28
N ILE A 51 -2.56 -6.24 14.27
CA ILE A 51 -2.44 -4.92 13.65
C ILE A 51 -1.24 -4.94 12.72
N LEU A 52 -1.45 -4.63 11.45
CA LEU A 52 -0.41 -4.50 10.43
C LEU A 52 -0.34 -3.04 10.00
N ILE A 53 0.84 -2.43 10.13
CA ILE A 53 1.07 -1.05 9.69
C ILE A 53 1.92 -1.09 8.41
N LEU A 54 1.40 -0.51 7.35
CA LEU A 54 2.06 -0.34 6.06
C LEU A 54 2.39 1.15 5.89
N ASP A 55 3.58 1.54 6.29
CA ASP A 55 4.05 2.92 6.18
C ASP A 55 4.77 3.11 4.85
N GLU A 56 4.22 3.98 4.00
CA GLU A 56 4.73 4.26 2.65
C GLU A 56 5.05 3.01 1.81
N ALA A 57 4.33 1.91 2.09
CA ALA A 57 4.60 0.61 1.49
C ALA A 57 4.47 0.59 -0.04
N THR A 58 4.06 1.69 -0.66
CA THR A 58 3.88 1.80 -2.12
C THR A 58 4.67 2.95 -2.74
N SER A 59 5.34 3.79 -1.96
CA SER A 59 5.97 5.03 -2.47
C SER A 59 7.16 4.79 -3.42
N ALA A 60 7.90 3.70 -3.22
CA ALA A 60 9.08 3.33 -4.00
C ALA A 60 8.86 2.10 -4.90
N LEU A 61 7.61 1.66 -5.07
CA LEU A 61 7.28 0.48 -5.87
C LEU A 61 7.14 0.85 -7.36
N ASP A 62 7.59 -0.10 -8.19
CA ASP A 62 7.13 -0.17 -9.57
C ASP A 62 5.63 -0.52 -9.63
N ALA A 63 4.99 -0.18 -10.73
CA ALA A 63 3.54 -0.36 -10.89
C ALA A 63 3.10 -1.83 -10.74
N GLU A 64 3.94 -2.79 -11.13
CA GLU A 64 3.66 -4.22 -11.00
C GLU A 64 3.61 -4.65 -9.54
N SER A 65 4.63 -4.29 -8.76
CA SER A 65 4.70 -4.60 -7.32
C SER A 65 3.56 -3.93 -6.55
N GLU A 66 3.21 -2.69 -6.89
CA GLU A 66 2.06 -2.00 -6.30
C GLU A 66 0.75 -2.74 -6.59
N ALA A 67 0.51 -3.16 -7.83
CA ALA A 67 -0.68 -3.90 -8.22
C ALA A 67 -0.81 -5.24 -7.47
N ILE A 68 0.30 -5.97 -7.27
CA ILE A 68 0.32 -7.22 -6.52
C ILE A 68 -0.08 -6.99 -5.06
N ILE A 69 0.50 -6.00 -4.41
CA ILE A 69 0.18 -5.67 -3.01
C ILE A 69 -1.29 -5.24 -2.90
N GLN A 70 -1.77 -4.39 -3.78
CA GLN A 70 -3.17 -3.94 -3.81
C GLN A 70 -4.16 -5.10 -3.97
N LYS A 71 -3.87 -6.02 -4.90
CA LYS A 71 -4.68 -7.23 -5.12
C LYS A 71 -4.79 -8.07 -3.85
N ASN A 72 -3.69 -8.20 -3.11
CA ASN A 72 -3.60 -9.06 -1.93
C ASN A 72 -4.04 -8.36 -0.63
N LEU A 73 -4.18 -7.02 -0.64
CA LEU A 73 -4.46 -6.22 0.55
C LEU A 73 -5.72 -6.69 1.29
N LYS A 74 -6.78 -7.03 0.55
CA LYS A 74 -8.03 -7.55 1.12
C LYS A 74 -7.83 -8.87 1.85
N ALA A 75 -7.01 -9.77 1.31
CA ALA A 75 -6.67 -11.03 1.95
C ALA A 75 -5.75 -10.81 3.16
N MET A 76 -4.79 -9.88 3.06
CA MET A 76 -3.95 -9.49 4.20
C MET A 76 -4.76 -8.90 5.35
N ALA A 77 -5.88 -8.24 5.08
CA ALA A 77 -6.74 -7.61 6.09
C ALA A 77 -7.68 -8.61 6.80
N GLN A 78 -7.77 -9.86 6.35
CA GLN A 78 -8.64 -10.84 7.00
C GLN A 78 -8.21 -11.13 8.44
N GLY A 79 -9.14 -10.95 9.39
CA GLY A 79 -8.92 -11.20 10.81
C GLY A 79 -7.96 -10.24 11.52
N ARG A 80 -7.62 -9.08 10.88
CA ARG A 80 -6.71 -8.09 11.47
C ARG A 80 -7.08 -6.66 11.05
N THR A 81 -6.56 -5.70 11.78
CA THR A 81 -6.61 -4.29 11.39
C THR A 81 -5.38 -3.97 10.54
N VAL A 82 -5.58 -3.40 9.36
CA VAL A 82 -4.49 -2.90 8.51
C VAL A 82 -4.56 -1.38 8.48
N LEU A 83 -3.49 -0.73 8.92
CA LEU A 83 -3.30 0.70 8.84
C LEU A 83 -2.34 1.00 7.69
N ILE A 84 -2.79 1.81 6.74
CA ILE A 84 -1.99 2.19 5.57
C ILE A 84 -1.70 3.69 5.67
N ILE A 85 -0.43 4.05 5.69
CA ILE A 85 0.03 5.43 5.54
C ILE A 85 0.48 5.57 4.09
N ALA A 86 -0.23 6.37 3.32
CA ALA A 86 -0.01 6.45 1.88
C ALA A 86 0.03 7.90 1.38
N HIS A 87 0.98 8.16 0.51
CA HIS A 87 1.05 9.38 -0.29
C HIS A 87 0.34 9.22 -1.64
N ARG A 88 0.13 7.99 -2.10
CA ARG A 88 -0.63 7.68 -3.32
C ARG A 88 -2.05 7.29 -2.95
N LEU A 89 -3.01 8.06 -3.43
CA LEU A 89 -4.42 7.82 -3.11
C LEU A 89 -4.98 6.57 -3.78
N SER A 90 -4.32 6.07 -4.86
CA SER A 90 -4.64 4.77 -5.46
C SER A 90 -4.59 3.63 -4.45
N ALA A 91 -3.65 3.69 -3.51
CA ALA A 91 -3.44 2.66 -2.50
C ALA A 91 -4.58 2.55 -1.47
N ILE A 92 -5.32 3.63 -1.23
CA ILE A 92 -6.31 3.71 -0.15
C ILE A 92 -7.77 3.75 -0.63
N ARG A 93 -8.01 3.80 -1.95
CA ARG A 93 -9.38 3.84 -2.50
C ARG A 93 -10.29 2.72 -2.01
N GLN A 94 -9.72 1.54 -1.77
CA GLN A 94 -10.46 0.34 -1.35
C GLN A 94 -10.50 0.17 0.17
N CYS A 95 -9.95 1.10 0.95
CA CYS A 95 -10.01 1.06 2.40
C CYS A 95 -11.44 1.32 2.89
N GLN A 96 -11.86 0.59 3.92
CA GLN A 96 -13.17 0.78 4.54
C GLN A 96 -13.30 2.16 5.19
N ARG A 97 -12.18 2.72 5.64
CA ARG A 97 -12.13 4.03 6.27
C ARG A 97 -10.85 4.75 5.91
N ILE A 98 -10.98 5.98 5.49
CA ILE A 98 -9.89 6.90 5.22
C ILE A 98 -9.93 8.00 6.26
N ILE A 99 -8.77 8.40 6.74
CA ILE A 99 -8.60 9.48 7.71
C ILE A 99 -7.62 10.48 7.10
N ALA A 100 -8.05 11.72 6.93
CA ALA A 100 -7.16 12.81 6.53
C ALA A 100 -6.65 13.54 7.78
N LEU A 101 -5.32 13.67 7.84
CA LEU A 101 -4.61 14.33 8.94
C LEU A 101 -4.00 15.64 8.45
N GLU A 102 -4.18 16.70 9.21
CA GLU A 102 -3.50 17.97 8.98
C GLU A 102 -3.04 18.56 10.33
N ARG A 103 -1.77 18.94 10.40
CA ARG A 103 -1.16 19.53 11.61
C ARG A 103 -1.44 18.72 12.89
N GLY A 104 -1.37 17.38 12.77
CA GLY A 104 -1.58 16.47 13.90
C GLY A 104 -3.05 16.30 14.33
N ARG A 105 -4.01 16.77 13.54
CA ARG A 105 -5.44 16.63 13.81
C ARG A 105 -6.14 15.89 12.69
N ILE A 106 -7.15 15.09 13.06
CA ILE A 106 -8.06 14.50 12.09
C ILE A 106 -8.99 15.60 11.60
N ILE A 107 -8.94 15.88 10.29
CA ILE A 107 -9.79 16.89 9.64
C ILE A 107 -10.96 16.27 8.89
N GLU A 108 -10.77 15.05 8.39
CA GLU A 108 -11.82 14.31 7.65
C GLU A 108 -11.70 12.81 7.95
N SER A 109 -12.83 12.12 7.93
CA SER A 109 -12.89 10.67 8.06
C SER A 109 -14.14 10.12 7.37
N GLY A 110 -13.98 9.11 6.52
CA GLY A 110 -15.08 8.49 5.79
C GLY A 110 -14.60 7.46 4.79
N THR A 111 -15.48 6.98 3.93
CA THR A 111 -15.12 6.19 2.76
C THR A 111 -14.57 7.08 1.65
N HIS A 112 -13.95 6.48 0.64
CA HIS A 112 -13.50 7.20 -0.54
C HIS A 112 -14.63 8.04 -1.17
N GLU A 113 -15.81 7.45 -1.32
CA GLU A 113 -16.95 8.09 -1.96
C GLU A 113 -17.50 9.26 -1.11
N ASP A 114 -17.59 9.08 0.21
CA ASP A 114 -18.08 10.13 1.11
C ASP A 114 -17.17 11.34 1.11
N LEU A 115 -15.84 11.09 1.16
CA LEU A 115 -14.84 12.15 1.17
C LEU A 115 -14.75 12.89 -0.17
N LEU A 116 -14.97 12.21 -1.29
CA LEU A 116 -15.07 12.89 -2.59
C LEU A 116 -16.33 13.78 -2.67
N LYS A 117 -17.47 13.30 -2.18
CA LYS A 117 -18.73 14.07 -2.16
C LYS A 117 -18.65 15.28 -1.23
N SER A 118 -17.93 15.19 -0.13
CA SER A 118 -17.77 16.31 0.82
C SER A 118 -16.98 17.48 0.22
N GLY A 119 -16.17 17.23 -0.83
CA GLY A 119 -15.40 18.28 -1.51
C GLY A 119 -14.29 18.91 -0.65
N GLY A 120 -13.84 18.22 0.40
CA GLY A 120 -12.83 18.72 1.32
C GLY A 120 -11.39 18.43 0.87
N ARG A 121 -10.45 18.46 1.83
CA ARG A 121 -9.01 18.30 1.59
C ARG A 121 -8.65 17.01 0.86
N TYR A 122 -9.33 15.90 1.22
CA TYR A 122 -9.14 14.63 0.54
C TYR A 122 -9.51 14.71 -0.95
N ALA A 123 -10.66 15.32 -1.26
CA ALA A 123 -11.12 15.47 -2.63
C ALA A 123 -10.16 16.33 -3.47
N ASP A 124 -9.60 17.39 -2.88
CA ASP A 124 -8.61 18.25 -3.55
C ASP A 124 -7.33 17.48 -3.87
N LEU A 125 -6.80 16.74 -2.90
CA LEU A 125 -5.62 15.90 -3.11
C LEU A 125 -5.87 14.83 -4.18
N TYR A 126 -7.07 14.24 -4.19
CA TYR A 126 -7.45 13.25 -5.19
C TYR A 126 -7.47 13.85 -6.60
N ARG A 127 -8.10 15.03 -6.77
CA ARG A 127 -8.14 15.74 -8.06
C ARG A 127 -6.72 16.07 -8.54
N GLN A 128 -5.87 16.57 -7.67
CA GLN A 128 -4.47 16.86 -7.99
C GLN A 128 -3.71 15.62 -8.49
N GLN A 129 -3.83 14.50 -7.79
CA GLN A 129 -3.11 13.28 -8.18
C GLN A 129 -3.66 12.64 -9.45
N MET A 130 -4.93 12.82 -9.75
CA MET A 130 -5.54 12.28 -10.97
C MET A 130 -5.39 13.21 -12.18
N GLY A 131 -4.73 14.35 -12.03
CA GLY A 131 -4.64 15.35 -13.11
C GLY A 131 -5.97 16.02 -13.44
N LEU A 132 -6.95 15.95 -12.52
CA LEU A 132 -8.28 16.54 -12.64
C LEU A 132 -8.32 17.95 -11.99
N ALA A 133 -7.16 18.55 -11.72
CA ALA A 133 -7.07 19.91 -11.21
C ALA A 133 -7.58 20.87 -12.27
N ASP A 134 -8.71 21.50 -11.95
CA ASP A 134 -9.38 22.62 -12.57
C ASP A 134 -9.09 22.85 -14.08
N GLY A 135 -10.05 22.40 -14.90
CA GLY A 135 -10.38 23.14 -16.10
C GLY A 135 -10.80 24.53 -15.64
N GLY A 136 -9.82 25.46 -15.62
CA GLY A 136 -10.11 26.85 -15.31
C GLY A 136 -11.27 27.32 -16.17
N VAL A 137 -12.30 27.81 -15.53
CA VAL A 137 -13.28 28.67 -16.15
C VAL A 137 -12.50 29.88 -16.63
N ALA A 138 -12.10 29.87 -17.90
CA ALA A 138 -11.73 31.09 -18.59
C ALA A 138 -13.04 31.88 -18.78
N ALA A 139 -13.13 32.96 -18.04
CA ALA A 139 -14.12 34.00 -18.25
C ALA A 139 -13.87 34.69 -19.57
#